data_2e3abdf3fec97a887b69ca2a24c71dab
#
_entry.id   2e3abdf3fec97a887b69ca2a24c71dab
#
_cell.length_a   1.000
_cell.length_b   1.000
_cell.length_c   1.000
_cell.angle_alpha   90.00
_cell.angle_beta   90.00
_cell.angle_gamma   90.00
#
_symmetry.space_group_name_H-M   'P 1'
#
loop_
_entity.id
_entity.type
_entity.pdbx_description
1 polymer ?
#
loop_
_entity_poly.entity_id
_entity_poly.type
_entity_poly.pdbx_seq_one_letter_code
_entity_poly.pdbx_strand_id
1 'polypeptide(L)'
;MAAGQSGPIYGPAGAGFVTAQSVTLPPNTIVGGCTLRLRLLLAKYVPFGGGHKWRMRIGNLVVAQNDIGASLLTTEIEHLIRIANDRKSAFVYNTNSLDTPSLAAGNVASTGAKTGSTASLGARQPSSYINFVSNSAPPTGETVLVDFAQPVTVSLDVQVVNGDTMEVIGSSLEMLTAGSGPSNVASPRATAIWGDSLTEGTGAVAVSNVPMDVTAQLRRQRPGWPIASKGLGGQKSATIVDRLIADQVAGRQWNAVLWIGTNDFDDNVGNGPGWLAAIRAQVDRALAYRTNSSTLVCNMYPRAGWAVGDVNYVAMQQVNAGLVAAYGGRVVDLFAALATDNGKLPTANLATGDAIHLSNDGYTAVMQSIHARMTALNWN
;
A
#
# COMPACT_ATOMS: atom_id res chain seq x y z
N MET A 1 9.16 -18.60 4.91
CA MET A 1 8.62 -18.17 6.22
C MET A 1 7.15 -17.83 6.02
N ALA A 2 6.27 -18.27 6.90
CA ALA A 2 4.84 -18.04 6.77
C ALA A 2 4.53 -16.54 6.90
N ALA A 3 3.88 -15.96 5.92
CA ALA A 3 3.26 -14.66 6.06
C ALA A 3 2.04 -14.84 6.97
N GLY A 4 2.10 -14.29 8.17
CA GLY A 4 0.94 -14.20 9.04
C GLY A 4 0.04 -13.07 8.56
N GLN A 5 -1.21 -13.37 8.28
CA GLN A 5 -2.23 -12.35 8.10
C GLN A 5 -2.84 -12.07 9.48
N SER A 6 -2.74 -10.83 9.93
CA SER A 6 -3.53 -10.37 11.07
C SER A 6 -4.82 -9.72 10.55
N GLY A 7 -5.93 -9.97 11.22
CA GLY A 7 -7.16 -9.20 11.01
C GLY A 7 -7.03 -7.76 11.50
N PRO A 8 -8.10 -6.96 11.41
CA PRO A 8 -8.10 -5.59 11.89
C PRO A 8 -7.62 -5.48 13.34
N ILE A 9 -6.77 -4.53 13.62
CA ILE A 9 -6.25 -4.27 14.96
C ILE A 9 -6.96 -3.04 15.49
N TYR A 10 -7.73 -3.24 16.57
CA TYR A 10 -8.44 -2.17 17.23
C TYR A 10 -7.63 -1.65 18.40
N GLY A 11 -7.40 -0.36 18.43
CA GLY A 11 -6.75 0.31 19.56
C GLY A 11 -7.78 1.04 20.43
N PRO A 12 -7.89 0.79 21.74
CA PRO A 12 -8.61 1.71 22.61
C PRO A 12 -7.88 3.06 22.64
N ALA A 13 -8.63 4.15 22.79
CA ALA A 13 -8.05 5.48 22.90
C ALA A 13 -6.97 5.50 24.00
N GLY A 14 -5.75 5.93 23.65
CA GLY A 14 -4.63 5.99 24.59
C GLY A 14 -3.90 4.67 24.83
N ALA A 15 -4.20 3.60 24.10
CA ALA A 15 -3.47 2.35 24.22
C ALA A 15 -2.02 2.50 23.76
N GLY A 16 -1.13 1.80 24.43
CA GLY A 16 0.27 1.66 24.02
C GLY A 16 0.41 0.83 22.74
N PHE A 17 1.63 0.48 22.40
CA PHE A 17 1.90 -0.43 21.30
C PHE A 17 1.36 -1.84 21.58
N VAL A 18 0.70 -2.42 20.57
CA VAL A 18 0.22 -3.80 20.56
C VAL A 18 1.00 -4.57 19.50
N THR A 19 1.44 -5.78 19.83
CA THR A 19 2.12 -6.64 18.86
C THR A 19 1.11 -7.15 17.85
N ALA A 20 1.28 -6.70 16.61
CA ALA A 20 0.45 -7.09 15.49
C ALA A 20 0.89 -8.40 14.88
N GLN A 21 2.19 -8.61 14.78
CA GLN A 21 2.80 -9.83 14.26
C GLN A 21 4.12 -10.12 14.95
N SER A 22 4.46 -11.39 15.05
CA SER A 22 5.78 -11.80 15.52
C SER A 22 6.20 -13.12 14.91
N VAL A 23 7.51 -13.30 14.76
CA VAL A 23 8.13 -14.56 14.38
C VAL A 23 9.34 -14.79 15.27
N THR A 24 9.44 -15.99 15.84
CA THR A 24 10.63 -16.39 16.59
C THR A 24 11.55 -17.18 15.67
N LEU A 25 12.73 -16.65 15.46
CA LEU A 25 13.79 -17.29 14.69
C LEU A 25 14.59 -18.22 15.57
N PRO A 26 14.95 -19.42 15.11
CA PRO A 26 15.83 -20.34 15.83
C PRO A 26 17.19 -19.69 16.16
N PRO A 27 17.91 -20.23 17.14
CA PRO A 27 19.26 -19.79 17.46
C PRO A 27 20.17 -19.74 16.23
N ASN A 28 21.04 -18.73 16.15
CA ASN A 28 22.01 -18.54 15.07
C ASN A 28 21.39 -18.40 13.65
N THR A 29 20.09 -18.18 13.52
CA THR A 29 19.46 -17.90 12.21
C THR A 29 19.96 -16.56 11.67
N ILE A 30 20.09 -15.54 12.52
CA ILE A 30 20.63 -14.23 12.12
C ILE A 30 22.16 -14.29 12.22
N VAL A 31 22.79 -14.30 11.06
CA VAL A 31 24.27 -14.37 10.95
C VAL A 31 24.88 -13.00 10.69
N GLY A 32 26.14 -12.83 11.08
CA GLY A 32 26.88 -11.60 10.81
C GLY A 32 26.99 -11.34 9.31
N GLY A 33 26.90 -10.07 8.91
CA GLY A 33 26.93 -9.63 7.52
C GLY A 33 25.66 -9.86 6.73
N CYS A 34 24.62 -10.51 7.30
CA CYS A 34 23.32 -10.64 6.63
C CYS A 34 22.57 -9.32 6.63
N THR A 35 21.61 -9.18 5.72
CA THR A 35 20.65 -8.11 5.71
C THR A 35 19.26 -8.68 5.96
N LEU A 36 18.57 -8.18 6.97
CA LEU A 36 17.16 -8.43 7.18
C LEU A 36 16.37 -7.41 6.37
N ARG A 37 15.41 -7.90 5.61
CA ARG A 37 14.48 -7.09 4.86
C ARG A 37 13.11 -7.25 5.46
N LEU A 38 12.57 -6.18 6.01
CA LEU A 38 11.20 -6.10 6.48
C LEU A 38 10.37 -5.36 5.44
N ARG A 39 9.28 -5.97 5.03
CA ARG A 39 8.22 -5.31 4.26
C ARG A 39 6.93 -5.39 5.01
N LEU A 40 6.22 -4.27 5.05
CA LEU A 40 4.94 -4.13 5.69
C LEU A 40 4.00 -3.40 4.76
N LEU A 41 2.78 -3.86 4.71
CA LEU A 41 1.69 -3.14 4.10
C LEU A 41 0.63 -2.93 5.19
N LEU A 42 0.46 -1.66 5.58
CA LEU A 42 -0.50 -1.24 6.59
C LEU A 42 -1.66 -0.53 5.92
N ALA A 43 -2.88 -0.79 6.36
CA ALA A 43 -4.05 0.02 6.04
C ALA A 43 -4.57 0.71 7.28
N LYS A 44 -4.94 1.98 7.12
CA LYS A 44 -5.61 2.80 8.10
C LYS A 44 -6.99 3.16 7.56
N TYR A 45 -8.01 3.05 8.38
CA TYR A 45 -9.39 3.15 7.94
C TYR A 45 -10.10 4.46 8.32
N VAL A 46 -9.43 5.35 9.03
CA VAL A 46 -9.99 6.67 9.36
C VAL A 46 -9.06 7.76 8.82
N PRO A 47 -9.54 8.63 7.92
CA PRO A 47 -8.69 9.60 7.22
C PRO A 47 -8.22 10.79 8.06
N PHE A 48 -8.75 11.00 9.26
CA PHE A 48 -8.54 12.26 10.01
C PHE A 48 -7.86 12.12 11.37
N GLY A 49 -7.44 10.93 11.79
CA GLY A 49 -6.73 10.74 13.05
C GLY A 49 -5.20 10.75 12.84
N GLY A 50 -4.48 11.68 13.44
CA GLY A 50 -3.02 11.66 13.54
C GLY A 50 -2.55 10.84 14.74
N GLY A 51 -1.27 10.42 14.72
CA GLY A 51 -0.63 9.81 15.90
C GLY A 51 -0.58 8.28 15.92
N HIS A 52 -1.07 7.61 14.87
CA HIS A 52 -0.80 6.18 14.71
C HIS A 52 0.68 5.94 14.49
N LYS A 53 1.20 4.86 15.09
CA LYS A 53 2.61 4.51 15.00
C LYS A 53 2.77 3.03 14.71
N TRP A 54 3.87 2.70 14.11
CA TRP A 54 4.36 1.34 14.02
C TRP A 54 5.79 1.29 14.54
N ARG A 55 6.21 0.14 15.04
CA ARG A 55 7.61 -0.13 15.36
C ARG A 55 7.96 -1.58 15.10
N MET A 56 9.20 -1.81 14.72
CA MET A 56 9.78 -3.14 14.63
C MET A 56 10.74 -3.36 15.79
N ARG A 57 10.68 -4.54 16.39
CA ARG A 57 11.64 -4.95 17.42
C ARG A 57 12.36 -6.22 17.01
N ILE A 58 13.60 -6.35 17.47
CA ILE A 58 14.38 -7.59 17.49
C ILE A 58 14.65 -7.87 18.96
N GLY A 59 14.05 -8.94 19.50
CA GLY A 59 13.95 -9.12 20.94
C GLY A 59 13.21 -7.96 21.59
N ASN A 60 13.80 -7.34 22.59
CA ASN A 60 13.25 -6.15 23.26
C ASN A 60 13.70 -4.82 22.64
N LEU A 61 14.62 -4.87 21.67
CA LEU A 61 15.20 -3.67 21.07
C LEU A 61 14.35 -3.15 19.92
N VAL A 62 13.94 -1.88 19.99
CA VAL A 62 13.29 -1.18 18.88
C VAL A 62 14.34 -0.87 17.83
N VAL A 63 14.17 -1.44 16.63
CA VAL A 63 15.12 -1.27 15.51
C VAL A 63 14.61 -0.31 14.44
N ALA A 64 13.31 -0.12 14.37
CA ALA A 64 12.69 0.90 13.52
C ALA A 64 11.34 1.32 14.13
N GLN A 65 11.01 2.59 14.02
CA GLN A 65 9.72 3.16 14.45
C GLN A 65 9.40 4.38 13.61
N ASN A 66 8.13 4.57 13.28
CA ASN A 66 7.69 5.79 12.62
C ASN A 66 6.22 6.09 12.90
N ASP A 67 5.84 7.36 12.63
CA ASP A 67 4.47 7.81 12.66
C ASP A 67 3.82 7.52 11.29
N ILE A 68 2.58 7.08 11.31
CA ILE A 68 1.77 6.93 10.11
C ILE A 68 1.01 8.23 9.92
N GLY A 69 1.30 8.93 8.83
CA GLY A 69 0.72 10.24 8.53
C GLY A 69 -0.82 10.21 8.50
N ALA A 70 -1.45 11.33 8.86
CA ALA A 70 -2.90 11.45 8.96
C ALA A 70 -3.63 11.19 7.63
N SER A 71 -2.98 11.46 6.51
CA SER A 71 -3.56 11.39 5.16
C SER A 71 -3.31 10.08 4.41
N LEU A 72 -2.56 9.14 4.97
CA LEU A 72 -2.24 7.89 4.28
C LEU A 72 -3.22 6.79 4.70
N LEU A 73 -4.04 6.32 3.76
CA LEU A 73 -4.94 5.18 3.95
C LEU A 73 -4.22 3.83 3.86
N THR A 74 -3.17 3.76 3.05
CA THR A 74 -2.26 2.61 2.98
C THR A 74 -0.83 3.07 2.97
N THR A 75 0.00 2.39 3.74
CA THR A 75 1.43 2.67 3.81
C THR A 75 2.19 1.38 3.57
N GLU A 76 3.03 1.39 2.55
CA GLU A 76 4.04 0.37 2.35
C GLU A 76 5.33 0.83 3.03
N ILE A 77 5.86 -0.04 3.88
CA ILE A 77 7.08 0.20 4.62
C ILE A 77 8.07 -0.88 4.24
N GLU A 78 9.24 -0.48 3.78
CA GLU A 78 10.37 -1.38 3.59
C GLU A 78 11.57 -0.86 4.36
N HIS A 79 12.10 -1.71 5.24
CA HIS A 79 13.36 -1.45 5.93
C HIS A 79 14.37 -2.55 5.63
N LEU A 80 15.59 -2.13 5.38
CA LEU A 80 16.75 -3.02 5.31
C LEU A 80 17.58 -2.81 6.57
N ILE A 81 17.85 -3.91 7.28
CA ILE A 81 18.65 -3.91 8.50
C ILE A 81 19.88 -4.77 8.24
N ARG A 82 21.00 -4.13 8.00
CA ARG A 82 22.27 -4.83 7.78
C ARG A 82 22.95 -5.11 9.12
N ILE A 83 23.02 -6.37 9.46
CA ILE A 83 23.70 -6.84 10.68
C ILE A 83 25.21 -6.76 10.46
N ALA A 84 25.94 -6.17 11.38
CA ALA A 84 27.41 -6.17 11.35
C ALA A 84 27.98 -7.59 11.46
N ASN A 85 29.19 -7.80 10.97
CA ASN A 85 29.81 -9.13 10.96
C ASN A 85 29.99 -9.72 12.37
N ASP A 86 30.23 -8.87 13.36
CA ASP A 86 30.35 -9.24 14.78
C ASP A 86 28.99 -9.48 15.47
N ARG A 87 27.89 -9.21 14.80
CA ARG A 87 26.51 -9.27 15.32
C ARG A 87 26.22 -8.34 16.51
N LYS A 88 27.09 -7.37 16.78
CA LYS A 88 26.95 -6.43 17.89
C LYS A 88 26.21 -5.17 17.52
N SER A 89 26.01 -4.95 16.24
CA SER A 89 25.36 -3.74 15.71
C SER A 89 24.64 -3.99 14.39
N ALA A 90 23.82 -3.05 14.00
CA ALA A 90 23.19 -3.03 12.69
C ALA A 90 23.05 -1.62 12.14
N PHE A 91 22.99 -1.52 10.82
CA PHE A 91 22.65 -0.31 10.08
C PHE A 91 21.24 -0.45 9.52
N VAL A 92 20.39 0.51 9.79
CA VAL A 92 19.03 0.54 9.27
C VAL A 92 18.96 1.49 8.09
N TYR A 93 18.46 1.02 6.98
CA TYR A 93 18.25 1.79 5.76
C TYR A 93 16.74 1.93 5.54
N ASN A 94 16.25 3.15 5.51
CA ASN A 94 14.88 3.42 5.09
C ASN A 94 14.85 3.45 3.55
N THR A 95 13.97 2.67 2.95
CA THR A 95 13.83 2.60 1.50
C THR A 95 12.76 3.52 0.97
N ASN A 96 11.88 4.02 1.82
CA ASN A 96 10.82 4.96 1.47
C ASN A 96 11.25 6.40 1.76
N SER A 97 11.35 7.22 0.74
CA SER A 97 11.80 8.61 0.82
C SER A 97 10.84 9.58 1.55
N LEU A 98 9.68 9.10 1.99
CA LEU A 98 8.65 9.91 2.64
C LEU A 98 8.66 9.84 4.16
N ASP A 99 9.40 8.89 4.73
CA ASP A 99 9.43 8.70 6.17
C ASP A 99 10.79 9.12 6.75
N THR A 100 10.84 10.24 7.44
CA THR A 100 11.94 10.54 8.35
C THR A 100 11.71 9.74 9.63
N PRO A 101 12.57 8.76 10.00
CA PRO A 101 12.41 8.05 11.25
C PRO A 101 12.60 8.99 12.42
N SER A 102 11.54 9.26 13.17
CA SER A 102 11.69 9.87 14.49
C SER A 102 12.00 8.77 15.50
N LEU A 103 13.24 8.64 15.88
CA LEU A 103 13.64 7.77 16.96
C LEU A 103 13.20 8.41 18.28
N ALA A 104 12.14 7.89 18.90
CA ALA A 104 11.77 8.31 20.24
C ALA A 104 12.90 7.99 21.23
N ALA A 105 13.31 8.97 22.00
CA ALA A 105 14.30 8.84 23.04
C ALA A 105 13.80 7.88 24.13
N GLY A 106 14.35 6.68 24.16
CA GLY A 106 14.04 5.65 25.16
C GLY A 106 14.68 4.32 24.79
N ASN A 107 15.89 4.10 25.18
CA ASN A 107 16.68 2.88 24.98
C ASN A 107 17.25 2.62 23.55
N VAL A 108 17.40 3.64 22.75
CA VAL A 108 18.25 3.58 21.56
C VAL A 108 19.51 4.40 21.89
N ALA A 109 20.63 3.72 22.10
CA ALA A 109 21.92 4.39 22.15
C ALA A 109 22.27 4.79 20.70
N SER A 110 21.64 5.86 20.19
CA SER A 110 21.99 6.43 18.92
C SER A 110 23.09 7.46 19.13
N THR A 111 24.31 7.12 18.79
CA THR A 111 25.33 8.12 18.53
C THR A 111 25.21 8.53 17.06
N GLY A 112 24.55 9.65 16.80
CA GLY A 112 24.62 10.36 15.54
C GLY A 112 23.47 10.15 14.56
N ALA A 113 22.30 10.70 14.87
CA ALA A 113 21.29 10.99 13.85
C ALA A 113 21.81 12.15 12.98
N LYS A 114 22.17 11.90 11.72
CA LYS A 114 22.30 12.96 10.72
C LYS A 114 20.94 13.23 10.12
N THR A 115 20.30 14.32 10.52
CA THR A 115 19.28 14.99 9.74
C THR A 115 19.94 15.51 8.46
N GLY A 116 19.67 14.89 7.35
CA GLY A 116 20.21 15.27 6.04
C GLY A 116 19.18 15.17 4.97
N SER A 117 18.78 16.33 4.51
CA SER A 117 17.93 16.61 3.38
C SER A 117 18.44 16.03 2.06
N THR A 118 17.49 15.82 1.13
CA THR A 118 17.64 15.67 -0.32
C THR A 118 18.48 14.49 -0.79
N ALA A 119 17.77 13.42 -1.12
CA ALA A 119 18.30 12.27 -1.83
C ALA A 119 18.54 12.59 -3.30
N SER A 120 19.80 12.69 -3.69
CA SER A 120 20.21 12.33 -5.03
C SER A 120 20.33 10.80 -5.10
N LEU A 121 19.90 10.21 -6.21
CA LEU A 121 19.91 8.77 -6.52
C LEU A 121 21.34 8.19 -6.62
N GLY A 122 22.11 8.24 -5.53
CA GLY A 122 23.44 7.66 -5.47
C GLY A 122 23.80 7.35 -4.03
N ALA A 123 24.00 6.07 -3.73
CA ALA A 123 24.44 5.53 -2.45
C ALA A 123 23.49 5.84 -1.26
N ARG A 124 22.60 4.90 -0.96
CA ARG A 124 21.74 4.94 0.23
C ARG A 124 22.59 5.03 1.48
N GLN A 125 22.50 6.14 2.19
CA GLN A 125 23.13 6.30 3.51
C GLN A 125 22.27 5.60 4.56
N PRO A 126 22.85 4.94 5.58
CA PRO A 126 22.08 4.38 6.67
C PRO A 126 21.32 5.49 7.40
N SER A 127 20.03 5.27 7.66
CA SER A 127 19.17 6.22 8.38
C SER A 127 19.44 6.20 9.89
N SER A 128 19.90 5.06 10.41
CA SER A 128 20.26 4.90 11.82
C SER A 128 21.26 3.77 12.03
N TYR A 129 21.92 3.82 13.16
CA TYR A 129 22.84 2.80 13.66
C TYR A 129 22.30 2.27 14.98
N ILE A 130 22.27 0.97 15.16
CA ILE A 130 21.74 0.31 16.34
C ILE A 130 22.82 -0.60 16.92
N ASN A 131 23.01 -0.50 18.24
CA ASN A 131 23.85 -1.43 18.99
C ASN A 131 22.99 -2.53 19.61
N PHE A 132 23.37 -3.78 19.40
CA PHE A 132 22.80 -4.94 20.10
C PHE A 132 23.50 -5.25 21.43
N VAL A 133 24.50 -4.45 21.75
CA VAL A 133 25.22 -4.49 23.03
C VAL A 133 25.25 -3.07 23.59
N SER A 134 25.08 -2.93 24.88
CA SER A 134 25.35 -1.64 25.56
C SER A 134 26.74 -1.70 26.17
N ASN A 135 27.53 -0.66 25.92
CA ASN A 135 28.77 -0.43 26.64
C ASN A 135 28.44 0.28 27.93
N SER A 136 28.41 -0.41 29.04
CA SER A 136 28.44 0.22 30.36
C SER A 136 29.89 0.55 30.71
N ALA A 137 30.08 1.69 31.39
CA ALA A 137 31.40 2.08 31.83
C ALA A 137 32.05 0.97 32.71
N PRO A 138 33.36 0.71 32.62
CA PRO A 138 34.02 -0.25 33.48
C PRO A 138 33.67 0.00 34.96
N PRO A 139 33.41 -1.05 35.77
CA PRO A 139 33.84 -2.44 35.61
C PRO A 139 32.77 -3.42 35.07
N THR A 140 31.60 -2.99 34.68
CA THR A 140 30.44 -3.88 34.42
C THR A 140 30.44 -4.56 33.06
N GLY A 141 31.31 -4.15 32.14
CA GLY A 141 31.42 -4.83 30.85
C GLY A 141 30.30 -4.59 29.86
N GLU A 142 30.34 -5.30 28.75
CA GLU A 142 29.39 -5.25 27.65
C GLU A 142 28.10 -6.01 28.05
N THR A 143 26.94 -5.35 28.02
CA THR A 143 25.65 -6.01 28.22
C THR A 143 25.04 -6.38 26.87
N VAL A 144 24.80 -7.64 26.62
CA VAL A 144 24.14 -8.13 25.41
C VAL A 144 22.65 -7.82 25.49
N LEU A 145 22.16 -6.93 24.60
CA LEU A 145 20.76 -6.56 24.49
C LEU A 145 19.97 -7.55 23.62
N VAL A 146 20.64 -8.13 22.61
CA VAL A 146 20.08 -9.17 21.73
C VAL A 146 21.13 -10.23 21.52
N ASP A 147 20.88 -11.42 22.02
CA ASP A 147 21.75 -12.57 21.82
C ASP A 147 21.25 -13.45 20.68
N PHE A 148 21.92 -13.38 19.55
CA PHE A 148 21.58 -14.17 18.36
C PHE A 148 21.96 -15.67 18.48
N ALA A 149 22.66 -16.07 19.54
CA ALA A 149 22.89 -17.46 19.85
C ALA A 149 21.69 -18.13 20.54
N GLN A 150 20.69 -17.33 20.93
CA GLN A 150 19.41 -17.77 21.47
C GLN A 150 18.29 -17.58 20.44
N PRO A 151 17.11 -18.17 20.66
CA PRO A 151 15.94 -17.85 19.86
C PRO A 151 15.63 -16.34 19.94
N VAL A 152 15.47 -15.69 18.80
CA VAL A 152 15.22 -14.24 18.73
C VAL A 152 13.86 -13.98 18.11
N THR A 153 13.00 -13.28 18.82
CA THR A 153 11.71 -12.85 18.30
C THR A 153 11.85 -11.52 17.56
N VAL A 154 11.43 -11.51 16.31
CA VAL A 154 11.21 -10.29 15.53
C VAL A 154 9.74 -9.98 15.60
N SER A 155 9.37 -8.77 16.05
CA SER A 155 7.98 -8.37 16.18
C SER A 155 7.71 -7.04 15.50
N LEU A 156 6.50 -6.93 14.97
CA LEU A 156 5.88 -5.70 14.54
C LEU A 156 4.83 -5.30 15.56
N ASP A 157 4.98 -4.12 16.11
CA ASP A 157 3.97 -3.54 16.98
C ASP A 157 3.34 -2.34 16.28
N VAL A 158 2.08 -2.10 16.55
CA VAL A 158 1.35 -0.93 16.11
C VAL A 158 0.71 -0.23 17.30
N GLN A 159 0.59 1.07 17.21
CA GLN A 159 -0.17 1.90 18.12
C GLN A 159 -1.28 2.59 17.34
N VAL A 160 -2.51 2.31 17.72
CA VAL A 160 -3.71 2.92 17.15
C VAL A 160 -4.29 3.87 18.17
N VAL A 161 -4.70 5.05 17.75
CA VAL A 161 -5.25 6.09 18.64
C VAL A 161 -6.68 6.43 18.25
N ASN A 162 -7.43 7.02 19.16
CA ASN A 162 -8.76 7.58 18.95
C ASN A 162 -9.85 6.59 18.48
N GLY A 163 -9.74 5.31 18.84
CA GLY A 163 -10.71 4.31 18.41
C GLY A 163 -10.62 3.92 16.93
N ASP A 164 -9.60 4.39 16.26
CA ASP A 164 -9.34 4.08 14.85
C ASP A 164 -8.95 2.60 14.67
N THR A 165 -8.99 2.15 13.44
CA THR A 165 -8.61 0.78 13.08
C THR A 165 -7.41 0.79 12.14
N MET A 166 -6.45 -0.07 12.42
CA MET A 166 -5.32 -0.35 11.54
C MET A 166 -5.24 -1.84 11.26
N GLU A 167 -4.95 -2.19 10.03
CA GLU A 167 -4.75 -3.57 9.60
C GLU A 167 -3.34 -3.75 9.05
N VAL A 168 -2.68 -4.83 9.43
CA VAL A 168 -1.50 -5.32 8.73
C VAL A 168 -1.97 -6.21 7.58
N ILE A 169 -1.95 -5.66 6.37
CA ILE A 169 -2.44 -6.33 5.17
C ILE A 169 -1.48 -7.42 4.71
N GLY A 170 -0.21 -7.16 4.88
CA GLY A 170 0.85 -8.09 4.53
C GLY A 170 2.15 -7.72 5.21
N SER A 171 2.92 -8.73 5.55
CA SER A 171 4.29 -8.55 6.04
C SER A 171 5.18 -9.66 5.51
N SER A 172 6.44 -9.34 5.27
CA SER A 172 7.47 -10.34 5.06
C SER A 172 8.73 -9.96 5.82
N LEU A 173 9.39 -10.96 6.37
CA LEU A 173 10.75 -10.85 6.88
C LEU A 173 11.62 -11.79 6.05
N GLU A 174 12.56 -11.22 5.32
CA GLU A 174 13.51 -11.96 4.49
C GLU A 174 14.92 -11.75 5.03
N MET A 175 15.72 -12.82 5.05
CA MET A 175 17.14 -12.70 5.32
C MET A 175 17.91 -12.82 4.01
N LEU A 176 18.63 -11.77 3.67
CA LEU A 176 19.49 -11.71 2.50
C LEU A 176 20.92 -12.05 2.93
N THR A 177 21.52 -13.05 2.32
CA THR A 177 22.94 -13.37 2.55
C THR A 177 23.84 -12.42 1.77
N ALA A 178 25.08 -12.23 2.24
CA ALA A 178 26.05 -11.40 1.54
C ALA A 178 26.26 -11.91 0.10
N GLY A 179 25.97 -11.09 -0.88
CA GLY A 179 26.02 -11.45 -2.30
C GLY A 179 24.66 -11.60 -2.99
N SER A 180 23.57 -11.81 -2.22
CA SER A 180 22.23 -11.65 -2.74
C SER A 180 21.87 -10.17 -2.69
N GLY A 181 21.97 -9.47 -3.79
CA GLY A 181 21.32 -8.18 -3.95
C GLY A 181 19.83 -8.31 -3.59
N PRO A 182 19.12 -7.22 -3.29
CA PRO A 182 17.69 -7.29 -3.02
C PRO A 182 17.03 -8.04 -4.16
N SER A 183 16.56 -9.26 -3.90
CA SER A 183 15.70 -9.91 -4.86
C SER A 183 14.41 -9.12 -4.88
N ASN A 184 14.26 -8.26 -5.88
CA ASN A 184 13.03 -7.52 -6.15
C ASN A 184 11.93 -8.44 -6.67
N VAL A 185 11.87 -9.68 -6.19
CA VAL A 185 10.77 -10.57 -6.53
C VAL A 185 9.57 -10.13 -5.69
N ALA A 186 8.78 -9.25 -6.28
CA ALA A 186 7.45 -8.97 -5.76
C ALA A 186 6.71 -10.31 -5.58
N SER A 187 5.97 -10.45 -4.50
CA SER A 187 5.01 -11.57 -4.40
C SER A 187 4.18 -11.55 -5.69
N PRO A 188 4.05 -12.66 -6.42
CA PRO A 188 3.23 -12.69 -7.63
C PRO A 188 1.77 -12.32 -7.36
N ARG A 189 1.38 -12.27 -6.09
CA ARG A 189 0.05 -11.90 -5.59
C ARG A 189 -0.06 -10.45 -5.15
N ALA A 190 1.06 -9.74 -4.99
CA ALA A 190 1.02 -8.35 -4.58
C ALA A 190 0.30 -7.50 -5.64
N THR A 191 -0.73 -6.78 -5.22
CA THR A 191 -1.60 -6.01 -6.12
C THR A 191 -1.77 -4.58 -5.59
N ALA A 192 -1.64 -3.59 -6.44
CA ALA A 192 -1.94 -2.19 -6.13
C ALA A 192 -3.07 -1.68 -7.02
N ILE A 193 -4.07 -1.03 -6.41
CA ILE A 193 -5.15 -0.36 -7.11
C ILE A 193 -4.81 1.12 -7.15
N TRP A 194 -4.56 1.65 -8.35
CA TRP A 194 -4.17 3.03 -8.60
C TRP A 194 -5.36 3.84 -9.11
N GLY A 195 -5.64 4.97 -8.47
CA GLY A 195 -6.75 5.79 -8.86
C GLY A 195 -6.90 7.07 -8.03
N ASP A 196 -8.08 7.63 -8.11
CA ASP A 196 -8.53 8.87 -7.46
C ASP A 196 -9.36 8.59 -6.19
N SER A 197 -10.36 9.46 -5.90
CA SER A 197 -11.27 9.34 -4.77
C SER A 197 -12.10 8.04 -4.77
N LEU A 198 -12.38 7.47 -5.93
CA LEU A 198 -13.08 6.20 -6.04
C LEU A 198 -12.20 5.04 -5.53
N THR A 199 -10.93 5.06 -5.86
CA THR A 199 -9.96 4.08 -5.32
C THR A 199 -9.64 4.32 -3.85
N GLU A 200 -9.63 5.59 -3.42
CA GLU A 200 -9.51 5.99 -2.00
C GLU A 200 -10.68 5.44 -1.16
N GLY A 201 -11.85 5.30 -1.75
CA GLY A 201 -13.05 4.78 -1.10
C GLY A 201 -14.00 5.87 -0.62
N THR A 202 -13.93 7.09 -1.21
CA THR A 202 -14.86 8.18 -0.88
C THR A 202 -16.31 7.74 -1.08
N GLY A 203 -17.15 7.92 -0.06
CA GLY A 203 -18.55 7.48 -0.06
C GLY A 203 -18.77 6.09 0.57
N ALA A 204 -17.74 5.27 0.71
CA ALA A 204 -17.85 4.00 1.44
C ALA A 204 -18.04 4.26 2.95
N VAL A 205 -18.99 3.57 3.55
CA VAL A 205 -19.27 3.66 4.99
C VAL A 205 -18.96 2.32 5.63
N ALA A 206 -18.17 2.33 6.71
CA ALA A 206 -17.88 1.12 7.45
C ALA A 206 -19.16 0.50 8.04
N VAL A 207 -19.32 -0.81 7.89
CA VAL A 207 -20.43 -1.57 8.48
C VAL A 207 -19.88 -2.39 9.65
N SER A 208 -20.36 -2.13 10.86
CA SER A 208 -19.84 -2.78 12.07
C SER A 208 -18.30 -2.70 12.17
N ASN A 209 -17.76 -1.52 11.88
CA ASN A 209 -16.33 -1.23 11.82
C ASN A 209 -15.54 -1.99 10.72
N VAL A 210 -16.22 -2.60 9.77
CA VAL A 210 -15.60 -3.25 8.62
C VAL A 210 -15.60 -2.28 7.44
N PRO A 211 -14.44 -1.89 6.90
CA PRO A 211 -14.36 -1.00 5.75
C PRO A 211 -14.98 -1.63 4.50
N MET A 212 -15.68 -0.79 3.72
CA MET A 212 -16.45 -1.22 2.56
C MET A 212 -15.92 -0.65 1.24
N ASP A 213 -14.75 0.01 1.24
CA ASP A 213 -14.06 0.38 0.01
C ASP A 213 -13.63 -0.85 -0.79
N VAL A 214 -13.34 -0.66 -2.08
CA VAL A 214 -13.01 -1.76 -3.00
C VAL A 214 -11.79 -2.55 -2.55
N THR A 215 -10.78 -1.89 -2.00
CA THR A 215 -9.54 -2.53 -1.60
C THR A 215 -9.73 -3.42 -0.38
N ALA A 216 -10.42 -2.93 0.64
CA ALA A 216 -10.74 -3.69 1.84
C ALA A 216 -11.62 -4.91 1.52
N GLN A 217 -12.61 -4.74 0.64
CA GLN A 217 -13.43 -5.87 0.19
C GLN A 217 -12.63 -6.90 -0.60
N LEU A 218 -11.76 -6.47 -1.52
CA LEU A 218 -10.93 -7.37 -2.32
C LEU A 218 -9.95 -8.17 -1.46
N ARG A 219 -9.40 -7.57 -0.39
CA ARG A 219 -8.58 -8.29 0.60
C ARG A 219 -9.33 -9.44 1.28
N ARG A 220 -10.60 -9.22 1.62
CA ARG A 220 -11.44 -10.28 2.20
C ARG A 220 -11.72 -11.41 1.22
N GLN A 221 -11.86 -11.08 -0.08
CA GLN A 221 -12.05 -12.09 -1.13
C GLN A 221 -10.78 -12.86 -1.48
N ARG A 222 -9.60 -12.27 -1.23
CA ARG A 222 -8.29 -12.86 -1.52
C ARG A 222 -7.40 -12.85 -0.29
N PRO A 223 -7.73 -13.65 0.74
CA PRO A 223 -6.97 -13.68 1.97
C PRO A 223 -5.51 -14.10 1.70
N GLY A 224 -4.58 -13.42 2.36
CA GLY A 224 -3.14 -13.63 2.16
C GLY A 224 -2.52 -12.94 0.93
N TRP A 225 -3.31 -12.18 0.16
CA TRP A 225 -2.76 -11.33 -0.89
C TRP A 225 -2.42 -9.96 -0.34
N PRO A 226 -1.20 -9.46 -0.56
CA PRO A 226 -0.89 -8.06 -0.32
C PRO A 226 -1.63 -7.20 -1.34
N ILE A 227 -2.66 -6.48 -0.90
CA ILE A 227 -3.45 -5.60 -1.77
C ILE A 227 -3.41 -4.19 -1.19
N ALA A 228 -2.93 -3.21 -1.97
CA ALA A 228 -2.81 -1.82 -1.56
C ALA A 228 -3.77 -0.91 -2.31
N SER A 229 -4.43 0.02 -1.60
CA SER A 229 -5.03 1.20 -2.21
C SER A 229 -3.94 2.25 -2.45
N LYS A 230 -3.89 2.76 -3.65
CA LYS A 230 -3.08 3.91 -4.06
C LYS A 230 -4.01 5.01 -4.60
N GLY A 231 -5.21 5.13 -4.01
CA GLY A 231 -6.18 6.18 -4.30
C GLY A 231 -5.80 7.51 -3.65
N LEU A 232 -6.02 8.61 -4.37
CA LEU A 232 -5.94 9.97 -3.84
C LEU A 232 -6.99 10.83 -4.54
N GLY A 233 -7.88 11.43 -3.75
CA GLY A 233 -9.03 12.19 -4.25
C GLY A 233 -8.65 13.33 -5.20
N GLY A 234 -9.50 13.58 -6.19
CA GLY A 234 -9.37 14.71 -7.14
C GLY A 234 -8.26 14.56 -8.19
N GLN A 235 -7.49 13.48 -8.19
CA GLN A 235 -6.38 13.33 -9.13
C GLN A 235 -6.83 12.89 -10.51
N LYS A 236 -6.24 13.51 -11.55
CA LYS A 236 -6.36 13.09 -12.95
C LYS A 236 -5.38 11.95 -13.26
N SER A 237 -5.62 11.23 -14.34
CA SER A 237 -4.84 10.05 -14.73
C SER A 237 -3.34 10.33 -14.86
N ALA A 238 -2.94 11.54 -15.31
CA ALA A 238 -1.53 11.92 -15.40
C ALA A 238 -0.83 11.89 -14.02
N THR A 239 -1.41 12.53 -13.01
CA THR A 239 -0.86 12.59 -11.66
C THR A 239 -0.84 11.20 -10.99
N ILE A 240 -1.88 10.39 -11.24
CA ILE A 240 -1.93 9.01 -10.71
C ILE A 240 -0.79 8.18 -11.29
N VAL A 241 -0.53 8.29 -12.59
CA VAL A 241 0.55 7.55 -13.26
C VAL A 241 1.92 8.09 -12.88
N ASP A 242 2.09 9.39 -12.63
CA ASP A 242 3.33 9.94 -12.07
C ASP A 242 3.66 9.30 -10.72
N ARG A 243 2.68 9.13 -9.82
CA ARG A 243 2.87 8.42 -8.57
C ARG A 243 3.20 6.93 -8.77
N LEU A 244 2.56 6.28 -9.74
CA LEU A 244 2.86 4.90 -10.10
C LEU A 244 4.32 4.76 -10.54
N ILE A 245 4.81 5.68 -11.40
CA ILE A 245 6.19 5.68 -11.90
C ILE A 245 7.19 5.98 -10.78
N ALA A 246 6.82 6.85 -9.85
CA ALA A 246 7.67 7.15 -8.69
C ALA A 246 7.80 5.95 -7.72
N ASP A 247 6.83 5.05 -7.68
CA ASP A 247 6.83 3.87 -6.83
C ASP A 247 7.57 2.71 -7.51
N GLN A 248 8.85 2.54 -7.16
CA GLN A 248 9.75 1.54 -7.76
C GLN A 248 9.35 0.09 -7.44
N VAL A 249 8.51 -0.13 -6.46
CA VAL A 249 8.08 -1.47 -6.01
C VAL A 249 6.65 -1.74 -6.47
N ALA A 250 5.66 -1.09 -5.87
CA ALA A 250 4.26 -1.37 -6.21
C ALA A 250 3.91 -0.92 -7.63
N GLY A 251 4.39 0.24 -8.07
CA GLY A 251 4.16 0.73 -9.42
C GLY A 251 4.83 -0.11 -10.50
N ARG A 252 6.04 -0.62 -10.24
CA ARG A 252 6.83 -1.31 -11.27
C ARG A 252 6.60 -2.83 -11.29
N GLN A 253 6.47 -3.46 -10.12
CA GLN A 253 6.60 -4.92 -9.99
C GLN A 253 5.31 -5.63 -9.57
N TRP A 254 4.40 -4.97 -8.83
CA TRP A 254 3.16 -5.59 -8.38
C TRP A 254 2.16 -5.70 -9.53
N ASN A 255 1.17 -6.56 -9.39
CA ASN A 255 -0.02 -6.50 -10.23
C ASN A 255 -0.68 -5.13 -10.07
N ALA A 256 -1.26 -4.57 -11.12
CA ALA A 256 -1.90 -3.28 -11.04
C ALA A 256 -3.34 -3.31 -11.53
N VAL A 257 -4.19 -2.59 -10.84
CA VAL A 257 -5.50 -2.18 -11.33
C VAL A 257 -5.45 -0.67 -11.50
N LEU A 258 -5.65 -0.19 -12.71
CA LEU A 258 -5.72 1.23 -13.04
C LEU A 258 -7.18 1.64 -13.11
N TRP A 259 -7.66 2.32 -12.07
CA TRP A 259 -8.99 2.90 -12.02
C TRP A 259 -8.83 4.43 -12.12
N ILE A 260 -8.63 4.88 -13.34
CA ILE A 260 -8.24 6.26 -13.68
C ILE A 260 -9.18 6.82 -14.75
N GLY A 261 -9.27 8.13 -14.84
CA GLY A 261 -10.00 8.82 -15.90
C GLY A 261 -11.23 9.59 -15.46
N THR A 262 -11.76 9.35 -14.25
CA THR A 262 -12.98 10.03 -13.76
C THR A 262 -12.84 11.54 -13.74
N ASN A 263 -11.70 12.05 -13.26
CA ASN A 263 -11.45 13.50 -13.18
C ASN A 263 -10.90 14.11 -14.48
N ASP A 264 -10.48 13.29 -15.44
CA ASP A 264 -10.08 13.75 -16.77
C ASP A 264 -11.30 14.18 -17.60
N PHE A 265 -12.51 13.71 -17.23
CA PHE A 265 -13.76 14.14 -17.85
C PHE A 265 -13.96 15.65 -17.75
N ASP A 266 -13.57 16.30 -16.66
CA ASP A 266 -13.82 17.71 -16.42
C ASP A 266 -13.11 18.63 -17.45
N ASP A 267 -12.00 18.14 -18.04
CA ASP A 267 -11.32 18.81 -19.16
C ASP A 267 -11.88 18.37 -20.54
N ASN A 268 -12.77 17.38 -20.59
CA ASN A 268 -13.22 16.71 -21.80
C ASN A 268 -14.75 16.56 -21.87
N VAL A 269 -15.49 17.46 -21.28
CA VAL A 269 -16.96 17.43 -21.27
C VAL A 269 -17.51 17.30 -22.70
N GLY A 270 -18.27 16.24 -22.95
CA GLY A 270 -18.84 15.94 -24.27
C GLY A 270 -17.83 15.52 -25.34
N ASN A 271 -16.53 15.47 -25.03
CA ASN A 271 -15.45 15.11 -25.97
C ASN A 271 -14.88 13.71 -25.67
N GLY A 272 -15.57 12.68 -26.11
CA GLY A 272 -15.14 11.28 -25.90
C GLY A 272 -13.75 10.96 -26.48
N PRO A 273 -13.43 11.36 -27.71
CA PRO A 273 -12.08 11.14 -28.27
C PRO A 273 -10.96 11.81 -27.49
N GLY A 274 -11.14 13.04 -27.01
CA GLY A 274 -10.18 13.77 -26.18
C GLY A 274 -10.00 13.09 -24.82
N TRP A 275 -11.10 12.70 -24.17
CA TRP A 275 -11.07 11.98 -22.90
C TRP A 275 -10.38 10.62 -23.03
N LEU A 276 -10.69 9.86 -24.08
CA LEU A 276 -10.01 8.60 -24.38
C LEU A 276 -8.51 8.79 -24.59
N ALA A 277 -8.12 9.81 -25.35
CA ALA A 277 -6.72 10.11 -25.63
C ALA A 277 -5.94 10.42 -24.33
N ALA A 278 -6.52 11.22 -23.41
CA ALA A 278 -5.93 11.53 -22.13
C ALA A 278 -5.70 10.26 -21.29
N ILE A 279 -6.70 9.40 -21.17
CA ILE A 279 -6.58 8.14 -20.41
C ILE A 279 -5.56 7.20 -21.06
N ARG A 280 -5.65 6.97 -22.38
CA ARG A 280 -4.76 6.04 -23.09
C ARG A 280 -3.30 6.44 -22.97
N ALA A 281 -2.98 7.73 -23.13
CA ALA A 281 -1.61 8.20 -22.97
C ALA A 281 -1.02 7.80 -21.62
N GLN A 282 -1.82 7.82 -20.56
CA GLN A 282 -1.36 7.47 -19.23
C GLN A 282 -1.32 5.95 -18.98
N VAL A 283 -2.30 5.20 -19.47
CA VAL A 283 -2.27 3.73 -19.41
C VAL A 283 -1.05 3.20 -20.15
N ASP A 284 -0.78 3.69 -21.38
CA ASP A 284 0.37 3.27 -22.19
C ASP A 284 1.70 3.62 -21.50
N ARG A 285 1.78 4.80 -20.85
CA ARG A 285 2.92 5.21 -20.01
C ARG A 285 3.14 4.26 -18.84
N ALA A 286 2.08 3.89 -18.13
CA ALA A 286 2.15 2.95 -17.03
C ALA A 286 2.60 1.56 -17.51
N LEU A 287 2.04 1.06 -18.62
CA LEU A 287 2.40 -0.24 -19.19
C LEU A 287 3.86 -0.27 -19.64
N ALA A 288 4.37 0.80 -20.26
CA ALA A 288 5.77 0.89 -20.69
C ALA A 288 6.76 0.89 -19.51
N TYR A 289 6.37 1.48 -18.38
CA TYR A 289 7.21 1.53 -17.19
C TYR A 289 7.27 0.20 -16.43
N ARG A 290 6.17 -0.55 -16.42
CA ARG A 290 6.01 -1.74 -15.57
C ARG A 290 6.79 -2.93 -16.10
N THR A 291 7.44 -3.67 -15.21
CA THR A 291 8.08 -4.96 -15.51
C THR A 291 7.12 -6.15 -15.34
N ASN A 292 6.04 -5.98 -14.57
CA ASN A 292 4.99 -6.97 -14.44
C ASN A 292 3.86 -6.67 -15.44
N SER A 293 3.54 -7.63 -16.29
CA SER A 293 2.50 -7.51 -17.32
C SER A 293 1.07 -7.61 -16.79
N SER A 294 0.88 -8.04 -15.53
CA SER A 294 -0.43 -8.18 -14.91
C SER A 294 -1.01 -6.81 -14.58
N THR A 295 -1.75 -6.25 -15.53
CA THR A 295 -2.38 -4.94 -15.40
C THR A 295 -3.83 -5.01 -15.87
N LEU A 296 -4.75 -4.53 -15.05
CA LEU A 296 -6.14 -4.31 -15.38
C LEU A 296 -6.40 -2.81 -15.56
N VAL A 297 -7.33 -2.47 -16.43
CA VAL A 297 -7.78 -1.11 -16.68
C VAL A 297 -9.29 -1.07 -16.50
N CYS A 298 -9.79 -0.26 -15.59
CA CYS A 298 -11.22 -0.07 -15.40
C CYS A 298 -11.78 0.87 -16.47
N ASN A 299 -12.93 0.52 -17.05
CA ASN A 299 -13.66 1.43 -17.91
C ASN A 299 -14.53 2.38 -17.07
N MET A 300 -15.20 3.32 -17.74
CA MET A 300 -16.01 4.35 -17.11
C MET A 300 -17.46 3.88 -16.91
N TYR A 301 -18.12 4.42 -15.88
CA TYR A 301 -19.56 4.30 -15.64
C TYR A 301 -20.20 5.70 -15.62
N PRO A 302 -21.53 5.80 -15.87
CA PRO A 302 -22.19 7.10 -15.94
C PRO A 302 -22.24 7.79 -14.56
N ARG A 303 -22.08 9.10 -14.53
CA ARG A 303 -22.38 9.91 -13.34
C ARG A 303 -23.90 10.01 -13.12
N ALA A 304 -24.33 10.28 -11.90
CA ALA A 304 -25.73 10.54 -11.62
C ALA A 304 -26.28 11.65 -12.51
N GLY A 305 -27.50 11.46 -12.98
CA GLY A 305 -28.19 12.44 -13.85
C GLY A 305 -27.80 12.40 -15.33
N TRP A 306 -26.81 11.59 -15.74
CA TRP A 306 -26.55 11.40 -17.17
C TRP A 306 -27.66 10.56 -17.81
N ALA A 307 -28.33 11.17 -18.79
CA ALA A 307 -29.34 10.46 -19.55
C ALA A 307 -28.69 9.63 -20.65
N VAL A 308 -29.26 8.45 -20.91
CA VAL A 308 -28.82 7.62 -22.02
C VAL A 308 -28.98 8.38 -23.33
N GLY A 309 -27.90 8.52 -24.08
CA GLY A 309 -27.87 9.24 -25.35
C GLY A 309 -27.52 10.74 -25.26
N ASP A 310 -27.36 11.29 -24.05
CA ASP A 310 -26.85 12.66 -23.95
C ASP A 310 -25.33 12.73 -24.32
N VAL A 311 -24.82 13.92 -24.54
CA VAL A 311 -23.47 14.14 -25.05
C VAL A 311 -22.39 13.54 -24.11
N ASN A 312 -22.57 13.61 -22.79
CA ASN A 312 -21.62 13.10 -21.83
C ASN A 312 -21.68 11.55 -21.75
N TYR A 313 -22.91 11.00 -21.82
CA TYR A 313 -23.11 9.56 -21.88
C TYR A 313 -22.49 8.97 -23.15
N VAL A 314 -22.72 9.62 -24.31
CA VAL A 314 -22.13 9.19 -25.59
C VAL A 314 -20.60 9.29 -25.53
N ALA A 315 -20.04 10.37 -24.97
CA ALA A 315 -18.60 10.50 -24.78
C ALA A 315 -18.02 9.36 -23.92
N MET A 316 -18.69 9.01 -22.82
CA MET A 316 -18.29 7.88 -21.98
C MET A 316 -18.31 6.55 -22.75
N GLN A 317 -19.35 6.30 -23.56
CA GLN A 317 -19.42 5.09 -24.39
C GLN A 317 -18.29 5.02 -25.41
N GLN A 318 -17.89 6.16 -26.00
CA GLN A 318 -16.74 6.22 -26.90
C GLN A 318 -15.44 5.90 -26.18
N VAL A 319 -15.26 6.39 -24.94
CA VAL A 319 -14.12 6.04 -24.08
C VAL A 319 -14.10 4.54 -23.80
N ASN A 320 -15.20 3.97 -23.39
CA ASN A 320 -15.30 2.54 -23.06
C ASN A 320 -14.98 1.65 -24.28
N ALA A 321 -15.57 1.97 -25.44
CA ALA A 321 -15.28 1.26 -26.67
C ALA A 321 -13.79 1.34 -27.05
N GLY A 322 -13.19 2.53 -26.90
CA GLY A 322 -11.77 2.77 -27.19
C GLY A 322 -10.85 2.04 -26.23
N LEU A 323 -11.18 1.95 -24.93
CA LEU A 323 -10.41 1.18 -23.96
C LEU A 323 -10.48 -0.32 -24.24
N VAL A 324 -11.66 -0.84 -24.58
CA VAL A 324 -11.81 -2.25 -24.98
C VAL A 324 -11.02 -2.56 -26.25
N ALA A 325 -11.09 -1.70 -27.25
CA ALA A 325 -10.31 -1.86 -28.49
C ALA A 325 -8.80 -1.86 -28.26
N ALA A 326 -8.31 -1.02 -27.33
CA ALA A 326 -6.88 -0.89 -27.03
C ALA A 326 -6.34 -2.00 -26.11
N TYR A 327 -7.09 -2.39 -25.08
CA TYR A 327 -6.58 -3.25 -24.01
C TYR A 327 -7.29 -4.59 -23.87
N GLY A 328 -8.39 -4.81 -24.60
CA GLY A 328 -9.07 -6.09 -24.74
C GLY A 328 -9.39 -6.76 -23.40
N GLY A 329 -8.89 -7.98 -23.23
CA GLY A 329 -9.09 -8.78 -22.02
C GLY A 329 -8.57 -8.19 -20.72
N ARG A 330 -7.82 -7.09 -20.75
CA ARG A 330 -7.38 -6.37 -19.53
C ARG A 330 -8.43 -5.40 -19.00
N VAL A 331 -9.49 -5.13 -19.74
CA VAL A 331 -10.52 -4.17 -19.30
C VAL A 331 -11.44 -4.82 -18.27
N VAL A 332 -11.61 -4.16 -17.13
CA VAL A 332 -12.68 -4.43 -16.16
C VAL A 332 -13.90 -3.61 -16.55
N ASP A 333 -14.98 -4.27 -16.88
CA ASP A 333 -16.21 -3.61 -17.34
C ASP A 333 -17.04 -3.12 -16.14
N LEU A 334 -16.72 -1.93 -15.64
CA LEU A 334 -17.48 -1.28 -14.57
C LEU A 334 -18.80 -0.72 -15.08
N PHE A 335 -18.91 -0.41 -16.37
CA PHE A 335 -20.18 0.01 -16.94
C PHE A 335 -21.22 -1.09 -16.81
N ALA A 336 -20.90 -2.32 -17.23
CA ALA A 336 -21.82 -3.45 -17.10
C ALA A 336 -22.17 -3.77 -15.63
N ALA A 337 -21.22 -3.57 -14.71
CA ALA A 337 -21.44 -3.85 -13.30
C ALA A 337 -22.30 -2.81 -12.57
N LEU A 338 -22.22 -1.54 -12.97
CA LEU A 338 -22.81 -0.42 -12.24
C LEU A 338 -24.01 0.20 -12.94
N ALA A 339 -24.04 0.26 -14.28
CA ALA A 339 -25.11 0.89 -15.06
C ALA A 339 -26.29 -0.09 -15.29
N THR A 340 -26.82 -0.68 -14.23
CA THR A 340 -27.80 -1.77 -14.29
C THR A 340 -29.24 -1.29 -14.48
N ASP A 341 -29.52 0.01 -14.32
CA ASP A 341 -30.83 0.62 -14.58
C ASP A 341 -30.92 1.16 -16.02
N ASN A 342 -31.15 0.26 -17.00
CA ASN A 342 -31.23 0.61 -18.41
C ASN A 342 -30.08 1.49 -18.91
N GLY A 343 -28.85 1.19 -18.48
CA GLY A 343 -27.64 1.94 -18.80
C GLY A 343 -27.36 3.12 -17.89
N LYS A 344 -28.20 3.37 -16.88
CA LYS A 344 -27.98 4.41 -15.85
C LYS A 344 -27.39 3.82 -14.58
N LEU A 345 -26.71 4.65 -13.81
CA LEU A 345 -26.25 4.31 -12.49
C LEU A 345 -27.42 4.34 -11.50
N PRO A 346 -27.80 3.20 -10.88
CA PRO A 346 -28.85 3.18 -9.87
C PRO A 346 -28.48 4.04 -8.65
N THR A 347 -29.48 4.72 -8.07
CA THR A 347 -29.28 5.53 -6.86
C THR A 347 -28.71 4.70 -5.68
N ALA A 348 -29.09 3.42 -5.60
CA ALA A 348 -28.55 2.52 -4.58
C ALA A 348 -27.01 2.35 -4.66
N ASN A 349 -26.42 2.51 -5.84
CA ASN A 349 -24.97 2.42 -6.04
C ASN A 349 -24.22 3.73 -5.76
N LEU A 350 -24.95 4.81 -5.47
CA LEU A 350 -24.37 6.12 -5.16
C LEU A 350 -24.31 6.39 -3.67
N ALA A 351 -23.27 7.07 -3.22
CA ALA A 351 -23.24 7.64 -1.89
C ALA A 351 -24.35 8.70 -1.75
N THR A 352 -24.92 8.81 -0.56
CA THR A 352 -26.05 9.73 -0.31
C THR A 352 -25.67 11.18 -0.63
N GLY A 353 -26.41 11.80 -1.53
CA GLY A 353 -26.19 13.21 -1.92
C GLY A 353 -25.02 13.43 -2.86
N ASP A 354 -24.44 12.38 -3.40
CA ASP A 354 -23.30 12.46 -4.32
C ASP A 354 -23.71 12.08 -5.75
N ALA A 355 -23.00 12.59 -6.73
CA ALA A 355 -23.23 12.32 -8.14
C ALA A 355 -22.18 11.39 -8.80
N ILE A 356 -21.09 11.10 -8.09
CA ILE A 356 -19.90 10.42 -8.62
C ILE A 356 -19.51 9.25 -7.73
N HIS A 357 -19.44 9.48 -6.41
CA HIS A 357 -18.90 8.50 -5.48
C HIS A 357 -19.90 7.39 -5.17
N LEU A 358 -19.38 6.20 -4.95
CA LEU A 358 -20.19 5.00 -4.81
C LEU A 358 -20.60 4.76 -3.35
N SER A 359 -21.74 4.13 -3.17
CA SER A 359 -22.17 3.51 -1.91
C SER A 359 -21.40 2.20 -1.67
N ASN A 360 -21.66 1.57 -0.53
CA ASN A 360 -21.14 0.23 -0.24
C ASN A 360 -21.54 -0.81 -1.30
N ASP A 361 -22.77 -0.73 -1.81
CA ASP A 361 -23.26 -1.64 -2.86
C ASP A 361 -22.51 -1.40 -4.18
N GLY A 362 -22.32 -0.13 -4.55
CA GLY A 362 -21.53 0.22 -5.72
C GLY A 362 -20.07 -0.27 -5.60
N TYR A 363 -19.42 -0.08 -4.46
CA TYR A 363 -18.07 -0.61 -4.23
C TYR A 363 -18.03 -2.15 -4.22
N THR A 364 -19.09 -2.81 -3.78
CA THR A 364 -19.19 -4.27 -3.84
C THR A 364 -19.26 -4.76 -5.29
N ALA A 365 -20.03 -4.10 -6.14
CA ALA A 365 -20.12 -4.43 -7.56
C ALA A 365 -18.78 -4.23 -8.28
N VAL A 366 -18.05 -3.13 -7.99
CA VAL A 366 -16.69 -2.88 -8.53
C VAL A 366 -15.73 -3.96 -8.07
N MET A 367 -15.71 -4.28 -6.77
CA MET A 367 -14.84 -5.32 -6.21
C MET A 367 -15.08 -6.67 -6.88
N GLN A 368 -16.33 -7.07 -7.05
CA GLN A 368 -16.70 -8.32 -7.71
C GLN A 368 -16.21 -8.37 -9.15
N SER A 369 -16.31 -7.26 -9.90
CA SER A 369 -15.85 -7.17 -11.28
C SER A 369 -14.34 -7.27 -11.39
N ILE A 370 -13.60 -6.59 -10.52
CA ILE A 370 -12.14 -6.69 -10.45
C ILE A 370 -11.73 -8.13 -10.08
N HIS A 371 -12.33 -8.70 -9.05
CA HIS A 371 -12.06 -10.07 -8.60
C HIS A 371 -12.31 -11.10 -9.71
N ALA A 372 -13.44 -11.00 -10.39
CA ALA A 372 -13.79 -11.89 -11.50
C ALA A 372 -12.77 -11.79 -12.65
N ARG A 373 -12.34 -10.55 -12.99
CA ARG A 373 -11.35 -10.36 -14.04
C ARG A 373 -9.96 -10.87 -13.65
N MET A 374 -9.52 -10.64 -12.41
CA MET A 374 -8.28 -11.22 -11.88
C MET A 374 -8.31 -12.75 -11.96
N THR A 375 -9.43 -13.37 -11.63
CA THR A 375 -9.62 -14.83 -11.71
C THR A 375 -9.59 -15.32 -13.16
N ALA A 376 -10.27 -14.64 -14.07
CA ALA A 376 -10.29 -14.98 -15.49
C ALA A 376 -8.91 -14.90 -16.16
N LEU A 377 -8.02 -14.04 -15.64
CA LEU A 377 -6.64 -13.88 -16.09
C LEU A 377 -5.64 -14.74 -15.30
N ASN A 378 -6.13 -15.65 -14.47
CA ASN A 378 -5.32 -16.55 -13.64
C ASN A 378 -4.28 -15.81 -12.77
N TRP A 379 -4.66 -14.67 -12.22
CA TRP A 379 -3.85 -14.05 -11.17
C TRP A 379 -3.98 -14.92 -9.91
N ASN A 380 -2.94 -15.71 -9.64
CA ASN A 380 -2.91 -16.72 -8.57
C ASN A 380 -1.80 -16.45 -7.56
#